data_fb2e7be29fc6b8ee83f3a59a022d0684
#
_entry.id   fb2e7be29fc6b8ee83f3a59a022d0684
#
_cell.length_a   1.000
_cell.length_b   1.000
_cell.length_c   1.000
_cell.angle_alpha   90.00
_cell.angle_beta   90.00
_cell.angle_gamma   90.00
#
_symmetry.space_group_name_H-M   'P 1'
#
loop_
_entity.id
_entity.type
_entity.pdbx_description
1 polymer ?
#
loop_
_entity_poly.entity_id
_entity_poly.type
_entity_poly.pdbx_seq_one_letter_code
_entity_poly.pdbx_strand_id
1 'polypeptide(L)'
;MRPWLALTHAGATFSQETVELAHMQQQADFSSGTIDLTNVQPTPLSDRRALGSVHGLFPVLRVDDVPIHESLAICEYVAEAFPAAGLWPEDPLDRAQARAISCEMVGGFANMRNQLACHLFGRVPGFVPSAETRADIDRVFEIWTMCLERSGGPFLFGRFTIADAMYFPVLTRLRTYDIPLAATVADYARALDNLPAVQKLLDAARSGPRTIIYDDYLRALGGDPDAALPG
;
A
#
# COMPACT_ATOMS: atom_id res chain seq x y z
N MET A 1 3.89 2.39 3.97
CA MET A 1 4.17 2.70 2.54
C MET A 1 3.52 4.00 2.09
N ARG A 2 2.19 4.15 2.14
CA ARG A 2 1.47 5.30 1.55
C ARG A 2 1.98 6.67 2.01
N PRO A 3 1.96 7.03 3.32
CA PRO A 3 2.50 8.31 3.77
C PRO A 3 4.00 8.44 3.54
N TRP A 4 4.74 7.34 3.62
CA TRP A 4 6.17 7.32 3.38
C TRP A 4 6.52 7.78 1.95
N LEU A 5 5.75 7.31 0.95
CA LEU A 5 5.89 7.73 -0.44
C LEU A 5 5.57 9.22 -0.61
N ALA A 6 4.48 9.70 0.01
CA ALA A 6 4.10 11.11 -0.05
C ALA A 6 5.18 12.01 0.57
N LEU A 7 5.66 11.68 1.78
CA LEU A 7 6.73 12.41 2.48
C LEU A 7 8.02 12.43 1.66
N THR A 8 8.44 11.26 1.15
CA THR A 8 9.68 11.14 0.37
C THR A 8 9.59 11.88 -0.96
N HIS A 9 8.46 11.81 -1.64
CA HIS A 9 8.24 12.54 -2.89
C HIS A 9 8.22 14.06 -2.66
N ALA A 10 7.63 14.51 -1.56
CA ALA A 10 7.61 15.92 -1.16
C ALA A 10 8.99 16.45 -0.72
N GLY A 11 10.00 15.59 -0.57
CA GLY A 11 11.32 15.99 -0.07
C GLY A 11 11.33 16.30 1.42
N ALA A 12 10.35 15.82 2.19
CA ALA A 12 10.30 16.01 3.62
C ALA A 12 11.47 15.31 4.33
N THR A 13 12.00 15.94 5.36
CA THR A 13 12.93 15.30 6.29
C THR A 13 12.15 14.67 7.44
N PHE A 14 12.27 13.37 7.62
CA PHE A 14 11.59 12.62 8.70
C PHE A 14 12.44 11.44 9.17
N SER A 15 12.23 11.03 10.40
CA SER A 15 12.73 9.77 10.94
C SER A 15 11.63 8.70 10.85
N GLN A 16 12.04 7.45 10.68
CA GLN A 16 11.14 6.31 10.66
C GLN A 16 11.42 5.41 11.85
N GLU A 17 10.36 5.05 12.55
CA GLU A 17 10.38 3.97 13.53
C GLU A 17 9.44 2.86 13.04
N THR A 18 9.93 1.63 13.03
CA THR A 18 9.13 0.44 12.70
C THR A 18 8.80 -0.30 13.97
N VAL A 19 7.50 -0.46 14.23
CA VAL A 19 7.00 -1.19 15.40
C VAL A 19 6.46 -2.54 14.98
N GLU A 20 6.85 -3.59 15.68
CA GLU A 20 6.31 -4.93 15.49
C GLU A 20 5.07 -5.13 16.35
N LEU A 21 3.99 -5.59 15.73
CA LEU A 21 2.79 -6.03 16.43
C LEU A 21 2.94 -7.53 16.74
N ALA A 22 3.77 -7.85 17.72
CA ALA A 22 4.32 -9.18 18.00
C ALA A 22 3.27 -10.31 18.15
N HIS A 23 2.06 -10.00 18.55
CA HIS A 23 1.02 -11.03 18.76
C HIS A 23 0.38 -11.55 17.47
N MET A 24 0.56 -10.86 16.34
CA MET A 24 0.02 -11.32 15.05
C MET A 24 0.77 -12.50 14.46
N GLN A 25 2.00 -12.76 14.90
CA GLN A 25 2.88 -13.75 14.27
C GLN A 25 2.65 -15.19 14.75
N GLN A 26 2.01 -15.40 15.90
CA GLN A 26 2.00 -16.71 16.56
C GLN A 26 0.75 -17.57 16.35
N GLN A 27 -0.31 -17.06 15.77
CA GLN A 27 -1.63 -17.72 15.73
C GLN A 27 -2.37 -17.61 14.39
N ALA A 28 -1.72 -17.17 13.31
CA ALA A 28 -2.37 -17.06 12.02
C ALA A 28 -2.64 -18.45 11.41
N ASP A 29 -3.86 -18.68 10.96
CA ASP A 29 -4.26 -19.85 10.18
C ASP A 29 -4.31 -19.50 8.69
N PHE A 30 -3.59 -20.25 7.88
CA PHE A 30 -3.51 -20.08 6.43
C PHE A 30 -4.27 -21.18 5.67
N SER A 31 -4.93 -22.11 6.36
CA SER A 31 -5.57 -23.28 5.76
C SER A 31 -6.71 -22.92 4.81
N SER A 32 -7.34 -21.75 4.97
CA SER A 32 -8.40 -21.23 4.13
C SER A 32 -7.92 -20.54 2.84
N GLY A 33 -6.61 -20.44 2.60
CA GLY A 33 -6.04 -19.64 1.50
C GLY A 33 -6.23 -18.13 1.68
N THR A 34 -6.50 -17.71 2.91
CA THR A 34 -6.55 -16.31 3.36
C THR A 34 -5.76 -16.19 4.66
N ILE A 35 -5.39 -14.96 5.01
CA ILE A 35 -4.83 -14.72 6.34
C ILE A 35 -6.00 -14.63 7.33
N ASP A 36 -6.32 -15.73 7.99
CA ASP A 36 -7.31 -15.73 9.07
C ASP A 36 -6.69 -15.22 10.37
N LEU A 37 -7.09 -14.05 10.78
CA LEU A 37 -6.67 -13.40 12.02
C LEU A 37 -7.73 -13.47 13.12
N THR A 38 -8.82 -14.23 12.94
CA THR A 38 -9.93 -14.29 13.92
C THR A 38 -9.50 -14.83 15.27
N ASN A 39 -8.53 -15.74 15.28
CA ASN A 39 -7.97 -16.34 16.50
C ASN A 39 -6.72 -15.61 17.02
N VAL A 40 -6.25 -14.61 16.28
CA VAL A 40 -5.08 -13.81 16.71
C VAL A 40 -5.55 -12.78 17.73
N GLN A 41 -5.03 -12.88 18.93
CA GLN A 41 -5.28 -11.85 19.95
C GLN A 41 -4.68 -10.53 19.46
N PRO A 42 -5.48 -9.48 19.25
CA PRO A 42 -4.94 -8.20 18.84
C PRO A 42 -4.00 -7.68 19.93
N THR A 43 -2.91 -7.05 19.52
CA THR A 43 -2.06 -6.31 20.47
C THR A 43 -2.95 -5.39 21.30
N PRO A 44 -2.90 -5.44 22.64
CA PRO A 44 -3.74 -4.61 23.49
C PRO A 44 -3.67 -3.13 23.10
N LEU A 45 -4.78 -2.42 23.22
CA LEU A 45 -4.83 -0.99 22.89
C LEU A 45 -3.84 -0.16 23.72
N SER A 46 -3.62 -0.57 24.99
CA SER A 46 -2.59 0.01 25.87
C SER A 46 -1.20 -0.06 25.23
N ASP A 47 -0.83 -1.22 24.71
CA ASP A 47 0.50 -1.46 24.12
C ASP A 47 0.66 -0.71 22.81
N ARG A 48 -0.40 -0.69 21.98
CA ARG A 48 -0.41 0.11 20.75
C ARG A 48 -0.32 1.62 21.04
N ARG A 49 -0.92 2.07 22.14
CA ARG A 49 -0.79 3.46 22.61
C ARG A 49 0.61 3.76 23.11
N ALA A 50 1.24 2.83 23.82
CA ALA A 50 2.63 2.96 24.24
C ALA A 50 3.60 3.10 23.06
N LEU A 51 3.27 2.50 21.91
CA LEU A 51 3.98 2.68 20.64
C LEU A 51 3.65 3.99 19.91
N GLY A 52 2.91 4.88 20.56
CA GLY A 52 2.65 6.22 20.03
C GLY A 52 1.35 6.39 19.25
N SER A 53 0.52 5.37 19.14
CA SER A 53 -0.78 5.47 18.47
C SER A 53 -1.89 5.70 19.47
N VAL A 54 -2.42 6.91 19.55
CA VAL A 54 -3.53 7.26 20.46
C VAL A 54 -4.76 6.37 20.23
N HIS A 55 -5.02 6.00 18.98
CA HIS A 55 -6.17 5.19 18.58
C HIS A 55 -5.82 3.71 18.33
N GLY A 56 -4.56 3.32 18.50
CA GLY A 56 -4.11 1.96 18.24
C GLY A 56 -4.03 1.59 16.76
N LEU A 57 -4.06 2.56 15.86
CA LEU A 57 -3.95 2.39 14.42
C LEU A 57 -2.60 2.89 13.91
N PHE A 58 -2.07 2.25 12.87
CA PHE A 58 -0.85 2.63 12.18
C PHE A 58 -1.12 2.79 10.67
N PRO A 59 -0.37 3.68 9.97
CA PRO A 59 0.76 4.50 10.44
C PRO A 59 0.34 5.69 11.31
N VAL A 60 1.32 6.24 12.04
CA VAL A 60 1.19 7.50 12.79
C VAL A 60 2.32 8.42 12.34
N LEU A 61 2.00 9.65 11.98
CA LEU A 61 2.96 10.74 11.82
C LEU A 61 2.92 11.62 13.08
N ARG A 62 4.09 11.94 13.63
CA ARG A 62 4.21 12.94 14.71
C ARG A 62 4.77 14.24 14.15
N VAL A 63 4.07 15.32 14.43
CA VAL A 63 4.51 16.67 14.08
C VAL A 63 4.39 17.52 15.35
N ASP A 64 5.49 18.00 15.88
CA ASP A 64 5.53 18.78 17.11
C ASP A 64 4.71 18.15 18.25
N ASP A 65 4.90 16.84 18.47
CA ASP A 65 4.17 16.01 19.45
C ASP A 65 2.68 15.74 19.14
N VAL A 66 2.13 16.28 18.06
CA VAL A 66 0.77 15.95 17.62
C VAL A 66 0.77 14.68 16.79
N PRO A 67 0.09 13.59 17.24
CA PRO A 67 -0.01 12.36 16.47
C PRO A 67 -1.14 12.48 15.45
N ILE A 68 -0.80 12.31 14.18
CA ILE A 68 -1.74 12.22 13.06
C ILE A 68 -1.80 10.75 12.63
N HIS A 69 -2.97 10.16 12.63
CA HIS A 69 -3.20 8.78 12.22
C HIS A 69 -4.13 8.73 11.00
N GLU A 70 -4.17 7.57 10.37
CA GLU A 70 -4.75 7.22 9.09
C GLU A 70 -3.90 7.74 7.92
N SER A 71 -3.66 6.83 6.96
CA SER A 71 -2.74 7.05 5.84
C SER A 71 -3.13 8.25 4.98
N LEU A 72 -4.43 8.43 4.68
CA LEU A 72 -4.89 9.50 3.81
C LEU A 72 -4.83 10.85 4.53
N ALA A 73 -5.19 10.90 5.82
CA ALA A 73 -5.09 12.11 6.63
C ALA A 73 -3.64 12.59 6.75
N ILE A 74 -2.69 11.65 6.92
CA ILE A 74 -1.25 11.98 6.89
C ILE A 74 -0.85 12.54 5.53
N CYS A 75 -1.30 11.91 4.44
CA CYS A 75 -1.00 12.38 3.09
C CYS A 75 -1.60 13.78 2.81
N GLU A 76 -2.80 14.07 3.30
CA GLU A 76 -3.41 15.41 3.21
C GLU A 76 -2.56 16.46 3.94
N TYR A 77 -2.15 16.16 5.19
CA TYR A 77 -1.24 17.04 5.91
C TYR A 77 0.06 17.30 5.13
N VAL A 78 0.65 16.26 4.52
CA VAL A 78 1.87 16.42 3.72
C VAL A 78 1.61 17.30 2.50
N ALA A 79 0.45 17.16 1.83
CA ALA A 79 0.11 18.00 0.68
C ALA A 79 -0.05 19.47 1.06
N GLU A 80 -0.60 19.76 2.24
CA GLU A 80 -0.73 21.13 2.78
C GLU A 80 0.62 21.71 3.22
N ALA A 81 1.45 20.90 3.89
CA ALA A 81 2.76 21.32 4.39
C ALA A 81 3.79 21.52 3.26
N PHE A 82 3.65 20.80 2.13
CA PHE A 82 4.55 20.81 0.98
C PHE A 82 3.81 21.12 -0.33
N PRO A 83 3.17 22.28 -0.49
CA PRO A 83 2.31 22.57 -1.65
C PRO A 83 3.06 22.51 -2.99
N ALA A 84 4.36 22.83 -2.99
CA ALA A 84 5.20 22.76 -4.19
C ALA A 84 5.40 21.32 -4.72
N ALA A 85 5.16 20.29 -3.90
CA ALA A 85 5.26 18.88 -4.32
C ALA A 85 4.10 18.46 -5.25
N GLY A 86 3.02 19.24 -5.30
CA GLY A 86 1.90 18.99 -6.19
C GLY A 86 1.22 17.62 -5.96
N LEU A 87 1.10 17.19 -4.71
CA LEU A 87 0.59 15.87 -4.33
C LEU A 87 -0.90 15.64 -4.64
N TRP A 88 -1.63 16.66 -5.03
CA TRP A 88 -2.96 16.58 -5.61
C TRP A 88 -3.04 17.26 -6.97
N PRO A 89 -3.96 16.87 -7.85
CA PRO A 89 -4.22 17.57 -9.10
C PRO A 89 -4.57 19.05 -8.89
N GLU A 90 -4.15 19.91 -9.82
CA GLU A 90 -4.46 21.34 -9.77
C GLU A 90 -5.92 21.62 -10.14
N ASP A 91 -6.45 20.88 -11.12
CA ASP A 91 -7.86 20.98 -11.49
C ASP A 91 -8.75 20.52 -10.33
N PRO A 92 -9.78 21.31 -9.94
CA PRO A 92 -10.62 20.97 -8.80
C PRO A 92 -11.44 19.68 -8.97
N LEU A 93 -11.86 19.34 -10.19
CA LEU A 93 -12.63 18.12 -10.45
C LEU A 93 -11.73 16.90 -10.44
N ASP A 94 -10.56 16.98 -11.04
CA ASP A 94 -9.55 15.92 -10.98
C ASP A 94 -9.10 15.69 -9.53
N ARG A 95 -8.90 16.75 -8.77
CA ARG A 95 -8.58 16.66 -7.34
C ARG A 95 -9.69 15.99 -6.53
N ALA A 96 -10.95 16.32 -6.81
CA ALA A 96 -12.10 15.68 -6.16
C ALA A 96 -12.16 14.17 -6.51
N GLN A 97 -11.93 13.81 -7.78
CA GLN A 97 -11.87 12.42 -8.21
C GLN A 97 -10.68 11.66 -7.58
N ALA A 98 -9.49 12.29 -7.53
CA ALA A 98 -8.32 11.69 -6.89
C ALA A 98 -8.59 11.38 -5.40
N ARG A 99 -9.28 12.28 -4.70
CA ARG A 99 -9.73 12.03 -3.32
C ARG A 99 -10.77 10.92 -3.24
N ALA A 100 -11.76 10.90 -4.15
CA ALA A 100 -12.80 9.88 -4.16
C ALA A 100 -12.23 8.48 -4.29
N ILE A 101 -11.35 8.23 -5.28
CA ILE A 101 -10.71 6.92 -5.45
C ILE A 101 -9.74 6.59 -4.31
N SER A 102 -9.10 7.59 -3.70
CA SER A 102 -8.27 7.38 -2.51
C SER A 102 -9.11 6.95 -1.31
N CYS A 103 -10.29 7.53 -1.10
CA CYS A 103 -11.24 7.11 -0.07
C CYS A 103 -11.78 5.70 -0.35
N GLU A 104 -12.09 5.36 -1.60
CA GLU A 104 -12.48 4.01 -2.00
C GLU A 104 -11.37 3.01 -1.66
N MET A 105 -10.10 3.37 -1.87
CA MET A 105 -8.97 2.53 -1.46
C MET A 105 -8.84 2.42 0.07
N VAL A 106 -9.21 3.41 0.86
CA VAL A 106 -9.16 3.32 2.33
C VAL A 106 -10.17 2.31 2.86
N GLY A 107 -11.43 2.40 2.45
CA GLY A 107 -12.54 1.62 3.01
C GLY A 107 -12.91 0.36 2.24
N GLY A 108 -12.44 0.20 0.99
CA GLY A 108 -12.85 -0.86 0.09
C GLY A 108 -11.85 -2.01 -0.08
N PHE A 109 -12.19 -2.93 -1.00
CA PHE A 109 -11.33 -4.02 -1.47
C PHE A 109 -10.93 -5.01 -0.37
N ALA A 110 -11.87 -5.35 0.50
CA ALA A 110 -11.63 -6.22 1.66
C ALA A 110 -11.19 -7.63 1.24
N ASN A 111 -11.82 -8.20 0.22
CA ASN A 111 -11.48 -9.56 -0.26
C ASN A 111 -10.06 -9.59 -0.83
N MET A 112 -9.70 -8.63 -1.67
CA MET A 112 -8.35 -8.50 -2.22
C MET A 112 -7.32 -8.31 -1.08
N ARG A 113 -7.59 -7.51 -0.09
CA ARG A 113 -6.67 -7.26 1.03
C ARG A 113 -6.46 -8.51 1.89
N ASN A 114 -7.52 -9.30 2.11
CA ASN A 114 -7.47 -10.50 2.93
C ASN A 114 -6.79 -11.67 2.21
N GLN A 115 -7.02 -11.82 0.92
CA GLN A 115 -6.46 -12.92 0.15
C GLN A 115 -5.07 -12.62 -0.42
N LEU A 116 -4.81 -11.38 -0.84
CA LEU A 116 -3.52 -10.97 -1.38
C LEU A 116 -2.75 -10.17 -0.33
N ALA A 117 -1.98 -10.83 0.53
CA ALA A 117 -1.10 -10.16 1.48
C ALA A 117 -0.12 -9.21 0.77
N CYS A 118 0.11 -8.03 1.36
CA CYS A 118 1.02 -7.07 0.76
C CYS A 118 2.46 -7.45 1.05
N HIS A 119 3.18 -7.87 0.02
CA HIS A 119 4.60 -8.22 0.10
C HIS A 119 5.39 -7.51 -1.00
N LEU A 120 6.54 -6.91 -0.67
CA LEU A 120 7.31 -6.12 -1.63
C LEU A 120 8.19 -6.99 -2.54
N PHE A 121 8.65 -8.14 -2.06
CA PHE A 121 9.69 -8.95 -2.72
C PHE A 121 9.23 -10.37 -3.07
N GLY A 122 8.17 -10.87 -2.44
CA GLY A 122 7.72 -12.24 -2.61
C GLY A 122 6.97 -12.51 -3.92
N ARG A 123 6.88 -13.81 -4.28
CA ARG A 123 6.12 -14.29 -5.43
C ARG A 123 5.35 -15.56 -5.09
N VAL A 124 4.13 -15.64 -5.61
CA VAL A 124 3.27 -16.82 -5.56
C VAL A 124 2.80 -17.09 -6.98
N PRO A 125 3.61 -17.76 -7.80
CA PRO A 125 3.25 -18.02 -9.21
C PRO A 125 2.06 -18.95 -9.31
N GLY A 126 1.19 -18.69 -10.30
CA GLY A 126 0.02 -19.51 -10.56
C GLY A 126 -1.10 -19.36 -9.53
N PHE A 127 -1.08 -18.32 -8.70
CA PHE A 127 -2.15 -18.05 -7.75
C PHE A 127 -3.47 -17.74 -8.46
N VAL A 128 -4.56 -18.37 -7.97
CA VAL A 128 -5.91 -18.15 -8.49
C VAL A 128 -6.75 -17.43 -7.45
N PRO A 129 -7.11 -16.16 -7.66
CA PRO A 129 -7.95 -15.41 -6.74
C PRO A 129 -9.37 -15.99 -6.68
N SER A 130 -10.05 -15.86 -5.52
CA SER A 130 -11.49 -16.14 -5.42
C SER A 130 -12.30 -15.20 -6.33
N ALA A 131 -13.58 -15.53 -6.56
CA ALA A 131 -14.46 -14.69 -7.37
C ALA A 131 -14.63 -13.29 -6.79
N GLU A 132 -14.73 -13.18 -5.46
CA GLU A 132 -14.85 -11.90 -4.74
C GLU A 132 -13.55 -11.09 -4.83
N THR A 133 -12.41 -11.75 -4.70
CA THR A 133 -11.10 -11.10 -4.88
C THR A 133 -10.89 -10.64 -6.32
N ARG A 134 -11.35 -11.45 -7.29
CA ARG A 134 -11.32 -11.05 -8.71
C ARG A 134 -12.17 -9.82 -8.96
N ALA A 135 -13.37 -9.74 -8.38
CA ALA A 135 -14.23 -8.56 -8.51
C ALA A 135 -13.56 -7.30 -7.94
N ASP A 136 -12.87 -7.40 -6.80
CA ASP A 136 -12.09 -6.28 -6.25
C ASP A 136 -10.95 -5.86 -7.20
N ILE A 137 -10.23 -6.83 -7.79
CA ILE A 137 -9.14 -6.57 -8.75
C ILE A 137 -9.69 -5.90 -10.01
N ASP A 138 -10.81 -6.40 -10.56
CA ASP A 138 -11.43 -5.85 -11.76
C ASP A 138 -11.88 -4.40 -11.52
N ARG A 139 -12.42 -4.09 -10.34
CA ARG A 139 -12.75 -2.71 -9.94
C ARG A 139 -11.51 -1.82 -9.87
N VAL A 140 -10.39 -2.31 -9.35
CA VAL A 140 -9.12 -1.56 -9.37
C VAL A 140 -8.68 -1.27 -10.80
N PHE A 141 -8.74 -2.25 -11.69
CA PHE A 141 -8.36 -2.07 -13.09
C PHE A 141 -9.28 -1.09 -13.82
N GLU A 142 -10.58 -1.11 -13.53
CA GLU A 142 -11.52 -0.12 -14.05
C GLU A 142 -11.12 1.30 -13.63
N ILE A 143 -10.86 1.52 -12.34
CA ILE A 143 -10.41 2.83 -11.81
C ILE A 143 -9.12 3.28 -12.49
N TRP A 144 -8.13 2.41 -12.56
CA TRP A 144 -6.83 2.76 -13.14
C TRP A 144 -6.94 3.07 -14.63
N THR A 145 -7.64 2.24 -15.38
CA THR A 145 -7.84 2.44 -16.83
C THR A 145 -8.56 3.77 -17.09
N MET A 146 -9.65 4.05 -16.40
CA MET A 146 -10.39 5.30 -16.53
C MET A 146 -9.50 6.53 -16.24
N CYS A 147 -8.71 6.48 -15.16
CA CYS A 147 -7.83 7.59 -14.79
C CYS A 147 -6.70 7.78 -15.81
N LEU A 148 -6.06 6.70 -16.23
CA LEU A 148 -4.93 6.74 -17.18
C LEU A 148 -5.37 7.19 -18.57
N GLU A 149 -6.50 6.72 -19.07
CA GLU A 149 -7.07 7.18 -20.34
C GLU A 149 -7.41 8.66 -20.31
N ARG A 150 -8.00 9.13 -19.22
CA ARG A 150 -8.36 10.54 -19.05
C ARG A 150 -7.14 11.46 -18.91
N SER A 151 -6.13 11.06 -18.15
CA SER A 151 -4.95 11.86 -17.86
C SER A 151 -3.90 11.83 -18.98
N GLY A 152 -3.91 10.79 -19.83
CA GLY A 152 -2.87 10.50 -20.81
C GLY A 152 -1.60 9.88 -20.20
N GLY A 153 -1.64 9.46 -18.94
CA GLY A 153 -0.51 8.81 -18.21
C GLY A 153 0.66 9.76 -17.93
N PRO A 154 1.78 9.33 -17.37
CA PRO A 154 2.08 7.96 -16.92
C PRO A 154 1.52 7.60 -15.53
N PHE A 155 0.92 8.54 -14.81
CA PHE A 155 0.30 8.35 -13.49
C PHE A 155 -1.20 8.58 -13.58
N LEU A 156 -1.95 8.17 -12.54
CA LEU A 156 -3.42 8.22 -12.53
C LEU A 156 -3.99 9.61 -12.88
N PHE A 157 -3.28 10.68 -12.53
CA PHE A 157 -3.62 12.07 -12.85
C PHE A 157 -2.48 12.79 -13.58
N GLY A 158 -1.78 12.09 -14.47
CA GLY A 158 -0.72 12.63 -15.33
C GLY A 158 0.64 12.75 -14.65
N ARG A 159 0.68 13.16 -13.40
CA ARG A 159 1.87 13.18 -12.52
C ARG A 159 1.60 12.36 -11.25
N PHE A 160 2.66 12.00 -10.52
CA PHE A 160 2.51 11.30 -9.24
C PHE A 160 1.73 12.16 -8.24
N THR A 161 0.72 11.54 -7.63
CA THR A 161 -0.15 12.14 -6.62
C THR A 161 -0.37 11.20 -5.43
N ILE A 162 -1.10 11.66 -4.43
CA ILE A 162 -1.52 10.83 -3.31
C ILE A 162 -2.35 9.64 -3.79
N ALA A 163 -3.15 9.77 -4.85
CA ALA A 163 -3.89 8.64 -5.42
C ALA A 163 -2.94 7.49 -5.80
N ASP A 164 -1.81 7.78 -6.44
CA ASP A 164 -0.81 6.78 -6.81
C ASP A 164 -0.17 6.15 -5.56
N ALA A 165 0.14 6.96 -4.55
CA ALA A 165 0.66 6.46 -3.27
C ALA A 165 -0.34 5.54 -2.56
N MET A 166 -1.65 5.84 -2.64
CA MET A 166 -2.71 5.02 -2.05
C MET A 166 -2.86 3.67 -2.75
N TYR A 167 -2.68 3.64 -4.08
CA TYR A 167 -2.78 2.41 -4.88
C TYR A 167 -1.47 1.62 -5.02
N PHE A 168 -0.31 2.17 -4.70
CA PHE A 168 0.97 1.46 -4.76
C PHE A 168 0.97 0.11 -4.05
N PRO A 169 0.39 -0.05 -2.83
CA PRO A 169 0.31 -1.37 -2.18
C PRO A 169 -0.56 -2.38 -2.94
N VAL A 170 -1.46 -1.95 -3.80
CA VAL A 170 -2.24 -2.86 -4.67
C VAL A 170 -1.34 -3.39 -5.77
N LEU A 171 -0.56 -2.52 -6.41
CA LEU A 171 0.40 -2.96 -7.43
C LEU A 171 1.38 -4.00 -6.89
N THR A 172 1.87 -3.83 -5.65
CA THR A 172 2.76 -4.84 -5.03
C THR A 172 2.05 -6.18 -4.86
N ARG A 173 0.76 -6.18 -4.46
CA ARG A 173 -0.05 -7.40 -4.38
C ARG A 173 -0.21 -8.08 -5.73
N LEU A 174 -0.60 -7.33 -6.76
CA LEU A 174 -0.78 -7.90 -8.10
C LEU A 174 0.50 -8.59 -8.59
N ARG A 175 1.66 -8.01 -8.33
CA ARG A 175 2.97 -8.59 -8.66
C ARG A 175 3.29 -9.83 -7.84
N THR A 176 3.05 -9.78 -6.55
CA THR A 176 3.33 -10.91 -5.65
C THR A 176 2.57 -12.15 -6.10
N TYR A 177 1.32 -11.98 -6.50
CA TYR A 177 0.44 -13.09 -6.88
C TYR A 177 0.34 -13.32 -8.39
N ASP A 178 1.29 -12.76 -9.15
CA ASP A 178 1.41 -12.95 -10.59
C ASP A 178 0.13 -12.65 -11.37
N ILE A 179 -0.61 -11.62 -10.94
CA ILE A 179 -1.84 -11.19 -11.60
C ILE A 179 -1.47 -10.40 -12.86
N PRO A 180 -1.91 -10.84 -14.06
CA PRO A 180 -1.58 -10.18 -15.31
C PRO A 180 -2.08 -8.74 -15.37
N LEU A 181 -1.23 -7.84 -15.85
CA LEU A 181 -1.55 -6.43 -16.06
C LEU A 181 -1.83 -6.18 -17.54
N ALA A 182 -2.90 -5.42 -17.84
CA ALA A 182 -3.09 -4.88 -19.19
C ALA A 182 -1.94 -3.92 -19.57
N ALA A 183 -1.69 -3.72 -20.86
CA ALA A 183 -0.55 -2.92 -21.32
C ALA A 183 -0.50 -1.50 -20.71
N THR A 184 -1.64 -0.80 -20.68
CA THR A 184 -1.75 0.55 -20.08
C THR A 184 -1.40 0.55 -18.59
N VAL A 185 -1.82 -0.47 -17.86
CA VAL A 185 -1.52 -0.64 -16.43
C VAL A 185 -0.06 -1.05 -16.24
N ALA A 186 0.52 -1.82 -17.15
CA ALA A 186 1.93 -2.18 -17.11
C ALA A 186 2.84 -0.95 -17.28
N ASP A 187 2.45 0.01 -18.12
CA ASP A 187 3.16 1.27 -18.30
C ASP A 187 3.12 2.13 -17.02
N TYR A 188 1.96 2.23 -16.40
CA TYR A 188 1.78 2.86 -15.10
C TYR A 188 2.63 2.19 -14.01
N ALA A 189 2.63 0.86 -13.98
CA ALA A 189 3.46 0.09 -13.05
C ALA A 189 4.95 0.41 -13.20
N ARG A 190 5.45 0.48 -14.44
CA ARG A 190 6.84 0.88 -14.73
C ARG A 190 7.13 2.33 -14.33
N ALA A 191 6.19 3.24 -14.53
CA ALA A 191 6.34 4.63 -14.09
C ALA A 191 6.48 4.74 -12.56
N LEU A 192 5.69 3.98 -11.81
CA LEU A 192 5.80 3.90 -10.34
C LEU A 192 7.15 3.29 -9.92
N ASP A 193 7.60 2.24 -10.58
CA ASP A 193 8.89 1.61 -10.26
C ASP A 193 10.06 2.57 -10.47
N ASN A 194 10.03 3.36 -11.52
CA ASN A 194 11.06 4.34 -11.82
C ASN A 194 10.98 5.60 -10.94
N LEU A 195 9.95 5.74 -10.10
CA LEU A 195 9.83 6.89 -9.22
C LEU A 195 10.91 6.84 -8.13
N PRO A 196 11.74 7.88 -7.95
CA PRO A 196 12.80 7.88 -6.94
C PRO A 196 12.30 7.60 -5.51
N ALA A 197 11.08 8.03 -5.17
CA ALA A 197 10.47 7.73 -3.88
C ALA A 197 10.19 6.24 -3.71
N VAL A 198 9.75 5.54 -4.76
CA VAL A 198 9.53 4.09 -4.73
C VAL A 198 10.84 3.34 -4.59
N GLN A 199 11.88 3.74 -5.33
CA GLN A 199 13.20 3.12 -5.22
C GLN A 199 13.77 3.23 -3.80
N LYS A 200 13.69 4.42 -3.20
CA LYS A 200 14.09 4.63 -1.81
C LYS A 200 13.27 3.79 -0.82
N LEU A 201 11.97 3.61 -1.07
CA LEU A 201 11.12 2.74 -0.25
C LEU A 201 11.59 1.29 -0.33
N LEU A 202 11.87 0.79 -1.52
CA LEU A 202 12.34 -0.58 -1.73
C LEU A 202 13.70 -0.81 -1.06
N ASP A 203 14.63 0.15 -1.15
CA ASP A 203 15.93 0.07 -0.50
C ASP A 203 15.80 0.07 1.04
N ALA A 204 14.96 0.93 1.58
CA ALA A 204 14.66 0.95 3.02
C ALA A 204 14.00 -0.36 3.49
N ALA A 205 13.11 -0.94 2.67
CA ALA A 205 12.44 -2.19 3.00
C ALA A 205 13.38 -3.40 2.95
N ARG A 206 14.40 -3.41 2.08
CA ARG A 206 15.40 -4.49 2.02
C ARG A 206 16.25 -4.57 3.29
N SER A 207 16.52 -3.43 3.91
CA SER A 207 17.32 -3.35 5.15
C SER A 207 16.48 -3.29 6.42
N GLY A 208 15.17 -3.17 6.29
CA GLY A 208 14.24 -3.06 7.41
C GLY A 208 13.80 -4.42 7.98
N PRO A 209 13.06 -4.39 9.10
CA PRO A 209 12.49 -5.61 9.67
C PRO A 209 11.41 -6.20 8.75
N ARG A 210 11.35 -7.53 8.72
CA ARG A 210 10.36 -8.27 7.90
C ARG A 210 9.13 -8.60 8.73
N THR A 211 7.98 -8.60 8.07
CA THR A 211 6.73 -9.06 8.67
C THR A 211 6.57 -10.57 8.40
N ILE A 212 7.08 -11.37 9.33
CA ILE A 212 7.22 -12.84 9.17
C ILE A 212 5.90 -13.53 8.83
N ILE A 213 4.77 -13.07 9.38
CA ILE A 213 3.44 -13.63 9.06
C ILE A 213 3.13 -13.58 7.57
N TYR A 214 3.59 -12.57 6.85
CA TYR A 214 3.37 -12.49 5.40
C TYR A 214 4.32 -13.43 4.64
N ASP A 215 5.54 -13.60 5.12
CA ASP A 215 6.46 -14.58 4.56
C ASP A 215 5.89 -16.00 4.69
N ASP A 216 5.38 -16.35 5.88
CA ASP A 216 4.81 -17.66 6.17
C ASP A 216 3.52 -17.89 5.36
N TYR A 217 2.72 -16.86 5.17
CA TYR A 217 1.55 -16.95 4.29
C TYR A 217 1.95 -17.24 2.84
N LEU A 218 2.94 -16.55 2.29
CA LEU A 218 3.42 -16.83 0.94
C LEU A 218 3.94 -18.28 0.82
N ARG A 219 4.73 -18.76 1.81
CA ARG A 219 5.20 -20.16 1.83
C ARG A 219 4.06 -21.16 1.90
N ALA A 220 3.01 -20.90 2.69
CA ALA A 220 1.84 -21.75 2.78
C ALA A 220 1.09 -21.86 1.44
N LEU A 221 1.16 -20.83 0.61
CA LEU A 221 0.61 -20.82 -0.75
C LEU A 221 1.59 -21.41 -1.81
N GLY A 222 2.74 -21.97 -1.39
CA GLY A 222 3.75 -22.49 -2.32
C GLY A 222 4.62 -21.41 -2.97
N GLY A 223 4.60 -20.19 -2.44
CA GLY A 223 5.37 -19.07 -2.94
C GLY A 223 6.73 -18.92 -2.29
N ASP A 224 7.52 -17.98 -2.81
CA ASP A 224 8.84 -17.60 -2.31
C ASP A 224 8.82 -16.14 -1.82
N PRO A 225 9.00 -15.89 -0.51
CA PRO A 225 9.06 -14.53 0.05
C PRO A 225 10.35 -13.78 -0.31
N ASP A 226 11.37 -14.47 -0.81
CA ASP A 226 12.68 -13.93 -1.18
C ASP A 226 12.89 -13.90 -2.70
N ALA A 227 11.85 -14.10 -3.48
CA ALA A 227 11.93 -14.04 -4.93
C ALA A 227 12.51 -12.69 -5.37
N ALA A 228 13.52 -12.72 -6.25
CA ALA A 228 14.06 -11.50 -6.82
C ALA A 228 12.95 -10.75 -7.59
N LEU A 229 12.85 -9.44 -7.38
CA LEU A 229 12.04 -8.61 -8.26
C LEU A 229 12.57 -8.80 -9.70
N PRO A 230 11.70 -9.01 -10.70
CA PRO A 230 12.14 -8.94 -12.08
C PRO A 230 12.77 -7.56 -12.29
N GLY A 231 13.99 -7.56 -12.81
CA GLY A 231 14.75 -6.36 -13.14
C GLY A 231 14.07 -5.54 -14.24
#